data_2dfb6f5d1c447d612057d7a21e176411
#
_entry.id   2dfb6f5d1c447d612057d7a21e176411
#
_cell.length_a   1.000
_cell.length_b   1.000
_cell.length_c   1.000
_cell.angle_alpha   90.00
_cell.angle_beta   90.00
_cell.angle_gamma   90.00
#
_symmetry.space_group_name_H-M   'P 1'
#
loop_
_entity.id
_entity.type
_entity.pdbx_description
1 polymer ?
#
loop_
_entity_poly.entity_id
_entity_poly.type
_entity_poly.pdbx_seq_one_letter_code
_entity_poly.pdbx_strand_id
1 'polypeptide(L)'
;KNKKIKLKLKIVHLLSLLFISAFLYSQDEIEDNKWKNSGNATFLLNQSSFSNWTSGGQSSISGTLQVNYNFNYADNGWAWDTKLISNFGVNKISGSEFLKKTDDRIEINSVLGKKFNNDIIGKWSYSSFFNFQTQFAKGYRFGNDSNGNPNRTEKSRFFSPATTQLGVGLYWKKSKDFWINVAPMTGKLILVNRVFTEDLNETQTYFGVKKGGNSRFELGASIRAYYKSEIFENVSLENRLSLYSDYLDRPQNVDFDCTFNFVMKVNQYISTNLIFQFVYDDNEIKRVQVREVLGLGLNIDLSNLDLSNIRI
;
A
#
# COMPACT_ATOMS: atom_id res chain seq x y z
N LYS A 1 -31.83 -12.43 9.32
CA LYS A 1 -30.90 -11.50 8.62
C LYS A 1 -30.33 -10.45 9.57
N ASN A 2 -31.14 -9.78 10.41
CA ASN A 2 -30.71 -8.70 11.31
C ASN A 2 -29.73 -9.11 12.42
N LYS A 3 -29.74 -10.37 12.90
CA LYS A 3 -28.81 -10.85 13.95
C LYS A 3 -27.35 -10.97 13.46
N LYS A 4 -27.15 -11.38 12.21
CA LYS A 4 -25.79 -11.49 11.59
C LYS A 4 -25.18 -10.11 11.29
N ILE A 5 -25.98 -9.10 10.95
CA ILE A 5 -25.54 -7.73 10.72
C ILE A 5 -25.11 -7.09 12.04
N LYS A 6 -25.91 -7.26 13.12
CA LYS A 6 -25.56 -6.76 14.47
C LYS A 6 -24.27 -7.41 15.02
N LEU A 7 -24.00 -8.68 14.71
CA LEU A 7 -22.78 -9.35 15.13
C LEU A 7 -21.56 -8.84 14.39
N LYS A 8 -21.65 -8.62 13.07
CA LYS A 8 -20.56 -8.02 12.28
C LYS A 8 -20.25 -6.58 12.73
N LEU A 9 -21.26 -5.79 13.02
CA LEU A 9 -21.08 -4.42 13.54
C LEU A 9 -20.38 -4.43 14.91
N LYS A 10 -20.72 -5.37 15.82
CA LYS A 10 -20.06 -5.53 17.13
C LYS A 10 -18.60 -5.95 16.99
N ILE A 11 -18.26 -6.81 16.02
CA ILE A 11 -16.87 -7.24 15.79
C ILE A 11 -16.05 -6.07 15.25
N VAL A 12 -16.58 -5.27 14.33
CA VAL A 12 -15.93 -4.06 13.83
C VAL A 12 -15.70 -3.04 14.94
N HIS A 13 -16.68 -2.81 15.83
CA HIS A 13 -16.52 -1.93 17.00
C HIS A 13 -15.53 -2.51 18.03
N LEU A 14 -15.49 -3.84 18.22
CA LEU A 14 -14.54 -4.46 19.12
C LEU A 14 -13.10 -4.36 18.59
N LEU A 15 -12.91 -4.54 17.28
CA LEU A 15 -11.62 -4.35 16.62
C LEU A 15 -11.18 -2.88 16.62
N SER A 16 -12.09 -1.93 16.42
CA SER A 16 -11.78 -0.50 16.55
C SER A 16 -11.43 -0.10 17.98
N LEU A 17 -12.10 -0.65 18.98
CA LEU A 17 -11.78 -0.46 20.41
C LEU A 17 -10.44 -1.09 20.80
N LEU A 18 -10.08 -2.26 20.27
CA LEU A 18 -8.76 -2.89 20.47
C LEU A 18 -7.64 -2.06 19.81
N PHE A 19 -7.88 -1.47 18.65
CA PHE A 19 -6.93 -0.55 18.02
C PHE A 19 -6.77 0.74 18.84
N ILE A 20 -7.85 1.29 19.38
CA ILE A 20 -7.82 2.50 20.20
C ILE A 20 -7.16 2.24 21.55
N SER A 21 -7.38 1.08 22.19
CA SER A 21 -6.74 0.73 23.46
C SER A 21 -5.23 0.53 23.36
N ALA A 22 -4.73 0.08 22.20
CA ALA A 22 -3.28 -0.02 21.96
C ALA A 22 -2.58 1.35 21.92
N PHE A 23 -3.31 2.43 21.63
CA PHE A 23 -2.80 3.81 21.65
C PHE A 23 -2.86 4.49 23.03
N LEU A 24 -3.66 3.96 23.97
CA LEU A 24 -3.86 4.59 25.28
C LEU A 24 -2.81 4.20 26.33
N TYR A 25 -1.94 3.23 26.08
CA TYR A 25 -0.91 2.77 27.02
C TYR A 25 0.46 3.46 26.85
N SER A 26 0.54 4.53 26.06
CA SER A 26 1.79 5.30 25.90
C SER A 26 1.72 6.61 26.69
N GLN A 27 1.58 6.53 27.99
CA GLN A 27 1.87 7.64 28.89
C GLN A 27 2.72 7.10 30.02
N ASP A 28 4.06 7.36 29.94
CA ASP A 28 4.88 7.72 31.07
C ASP A 28 6.30 8.05 30.63
N GLU A 29 6.79 9.20 31.14
CA GLU A 29 8.14 9.69 31.32
C GLU A 29 9.08 9.90 30.12
N ILE A 30 9.74 11.04 30.16
CA ILE A 30 10.86 11.48 29.32
C ILE A 30 12.08 10.57 29.59
N GLU A 31 12.00 9.34 29.17
CA GLU A 31 13.13 8.48 28.86
C GLU A 31 13.52 8.70 27.41
N ASP A 32 14.83 8.64 27.14
CA ASP A 32 15.46 8.66 25.81
C ASP A 32 14.56 7.96 24.78
N ASN A 33 13.82 8.74 23.99
CA ASN A 33 12.63 8.24 23.30
C ASN A 33 13.04 7.22 22.22
N LYS A 34 13.03 5.94 22.60
CA LYS A 34 13.39 4.78 21.76
C LYS A 34 12.53 4.70 20.49
N TRP A 35 11.39 5.38 20.51
CA TRP A 35 10.47 5.52 19.38
C TRP A 35 10.71 6.83 18.63
N LYS A 36 10.80 6.73 17.33
CA LYS A 36 10.86 7.87 16.40
C LYS A 36 9.73 7.77 15.40
N ASN A 37 8.83 8.74 15.45
CA ASN A 37 7.70 8.82 14.55
C ASN A 37 7.98 9.86 13.48
N SER A 38 7.53 9.59 12.26
CA SER A 38 7.58 10.58 11.17
C SER A 38 6.48 10.28 10.17
N GLY A 39 5.91 11.31 9.58
CA GLY A 39 4.84 11.11 8.62
C GLY A 39 4.65 12.31 7.73
N ASN A 40 3.97 12.08 6.63
CA ASN A 40 3.52 13.14 5.74
C ASN A 40 2.17 12.78 5.11
N ALA A 41 1.35 13.79 4.90
CA ALA A 41 0.20 13.73 4.02
C ALA A 41 0.46 14.61 2.79
N THR A 42 0.13 14.09 1.61
CA THR A 42 0.26 14.81 0.35
C THR A 42 -1.04 14.73 -0.42
N PHE A 43 -1.59 15.87 -0.79
CA PHE A 43 -2.72 15.95 -1.71
C PHE A 43 -2.21 16.31 -3.09
N LEU A 44 -2.29 15.36 -4.04
CA LEU A 44 -1.93 15.57 -5.44
C LEU A 44 -3.14 16.04 -6.22
N LEU A 45 -3.00 17.15 -6.95
CA LEU A 45 -4.00 17.70 -7.83
C LEU A 45 -3.49 17.69 -9.27
N ASN A 46 -4.34 17.25 -10.19
CA ASN A 46 -4.10 17.34 -11.62
C ASN A 46 -5.39 17.81 -12.31
N GLN A 47 -5.29 18.79 -13.20
CA GLN A 47 -6.45 19.36 -13.90
C GLN A 47 -6.08 19.69 -15.35
N SER A 48 -7.00 19.36 -16.25
CA SER A 48 -7.05 19.92 -17.60
C SER A 48 -8.41 20.60 -17.84
N SER A 49 -8.43 21.76 -18.47
CA SER A 49 -9.66 22.51 -18.74
C SER A 49 -9.63 23.06 -20.15
N PHE A 50 -10.70 22.80 -20.90
CA PHE A 50 -10.88 23.24 -22.29
C PHE A 50 -12.19 24.00 -22.41
N SER A 51 -12.15 25.17 -23.03
CA SER A 51 -13.32 25.99 -23.34
C SER A 51 -13.18 26.51 -24.76
N ASN A 52 -14.15 26.23 -25.62
CA ASN A 52 -14.13 26.63 -27.06
C ASN A 52 -12.88 26.15 -27.79
N TRP A 53 -12.29 25.04 -27.36
CA TRP A 53 -11.07 24.46 -27.94
C TRP A 53 -11.41 23.54 -29.11
N THR A 54 -11.01 23.96 -30.34
CA THR A 54 -11.40 23.27 -31.60
C THR A 54 -10.55 22.06 -31.92
N SER A 55 -9.34 21.91 -31.32
CA SER A 55 -8.41 20.81 -31.59
C SER A 55 -8.73 19.54 -30.81
N GLY A 56 -9.87 19.47 -30.14
CA GLY A 56 -10.27 18.32 -29.33
C GLY A 56 -9.67 18.37 -27.92
N GLY A 57 -10.10 17.44 -27.07
CA GLY A 57 -9.71 17.31 -25.67
C GLY A 57 -10.93 17.25 -24.76
N GLN A 58 -10.76 16.64 -23.58
CA GLN A 58 -11.80 16.57 -22.53
C GLN A 58 -11.26 17.18 -21.25
N SER A 59 -12.03 18.09 -20.67
CA SER A 59 -11.70 18.63 -19.35
C SER A 59 -11.76 17.52 -18.30
N SER A 60 -10.77 17.49 -17.42
CA SER A 60 -10.70 16.52 -16.34
C SER A 60 -10.12 17.13 -15.06
N ILE A 61 -10.49 16.59 -13.94
CA ILE A 61 -9.89 16.88 -12.64
C ILE A 61 -9.66 15.59 -11.89
N SER A 62 -8.47 15.44 -11.33
CA SER A 62 -8.15 14.33 -10.43
C SER A 62 -7.52 14.83 -9.15
N GLY A 63 -7.86 14.16 -8.05
CA GLY A 63 -7.26 14.38 -6.76
C GLY A 63 -6.86 13.05 -6.14
N THR A 64 -5.66 13.00 -5.51
CA THR A 64 -5.19 11.83 -4.78
C THR A 64 -4.66 12.28 -3.43
N LEU A 65 -5.21 11.74 -2.36
CA LEU A 65 -4.67 11.88 -1.01
C LEU A 65 -3.73 10.70 -0.74
N GLN A 66 -2.52 11.01 -0.29
CA GLN A 66 -1.52 10.03 0.14
C GLN A 66 -1.10 10.34 1.56
N VAL A 67 -1.13 9.35 2.43
CA VAL A 67 -0.66 9.45 3.82
C VAL A 67 0.37 8.36 4.04
N ASN A 68 1.56 8.76 4.50
CA ASN A 68 2.62 7.86 4.92
C ASN A 68 2.96 8.18 6.37
N TYR A 69 3.05 7.16 7.21
CA TYR A 69 3.45 7.33 8.60
C TYR A 69 4.37 6.19 9.03
N ASN A 70 5.46 6.55 9.72
CA ASN A 70 6.47 5.62 10.18
C ASN A 70 6.54 5.63 11.70
N PHE A 71 6.59 4.43 12.27
CA PHE A 71 6.92 4.18 13.68
C PHE A 71 8.21 3.38 13.70
N ASN A 72 9.27 3.95 14.27
CA ASN A 72 10.57 3.31 14.33
C ASN A 72 11.01 3.20 15.78
N TYR A 73 11.31 1.97 16.21
CA TYR A 73 11.87 1.67 17.51
C TYR A 73 13.29 1.14 17.36
N ALA A 74 14.19 1.57 18.23
CA ALA A 74 15.53 1.03 18.29
C ALA A 74 16.05 1.02 19.73
N ASP A 75 16.39 -0.16 20.25
CA ASP A 75 16.97 -0.36 21.56
C ASP A 75 17.71 -1.69 21.67
N ASN A 76 18.86 -1.71 22.34
CA ASN A 76 19.63 -2.91 22.70
C ASN A 76 19.79 -3.92 21.54
N GLY A 77 20.05 -3.41 20.32
CA GLY A 77 20.21 -4.22 19.10
C GLY A 77 18.90 -4.73 18.51
N TRP A 78 17.75 -4.41 19.07
CA TRP A 78 16.46 -4.53 18.43
C TRP A 78 16.15 -3.32 17.55
N ALA A 79 15.53 -3.56 16.41
CA ALA A 79 14.94 -2.52 15.58
C ALA A 79 13.56 -2.98 15.14
N TRP A 80 12.55 -2.13 15.27
CA TRP A 80 11.21 -2.39 14.80
C TRP A 80 10.75 -1.20 13.97
N ASP A 81 10.67 -1.42 12.68
CA ASP A 81 10.31 -0.39 11.70
C ASP A 81 8.92 -0.72 11.13
N THR A 82 7.94 0.15 11.34
CA THR A 82 6.59 -0.01 10.81
C THR A 82 6.24 1.20 9.96
N LYS A 83 5.76 0.96 8.73
CA LYS A 83 5.28 1.98 7.80
C LYS A 83 3.82 1.73 7.45
N LEU A 84 2.98 2.73 7.68
CA LEU A 84 1.61 2.80 7.20
C LEU A 84 1.56 3.60 5.91
N ILE A 85 0.87 3.09 4.90
CA ILE A 85 0.65 3.75 3.62
C ILE A 85 -0.86 3.73 3.36
N SER A 86 -1.41 4.90 3.06
CA SER A 86 -2.81 5.05 2.73
C SER A 86 -2.95 6.00 1.56
N ASN A 87 -3.48 5.50 0.44
CA ASN A 87 -3.70 6.29 -0.77
C ASN A 87 -5.15 6.16 -1.19
N PHE A 88 -5.75 7.28 -1.59
CA PHE A 88 -7.06 7.28 -2.22
C PHE A 88 -7.12 8.37 -3.30
N GLY A 89 -7.44 7.98 -4.52
CA GLY A 89 -7.47 8.89 -5.66
C GLY A 89 -8.69 8.69 -6.55
N VAL A 90 -9.20 9.78 -7.08
CA VAL A 90 -10.34 9.81 -7.99
C VAL A 90 -10.10 10.77 -9.15
N ASN A 91 -10.72 10.45 -10.28
CA ASN A 91 -10.72 11.29 -11.49
C ASN A 91 -12.14 11.47 -12.00
N LYS A 92 -12.50 12.70 -12.36
CA LYS A 92 -13.73 13.06 -13.08
C LYS A 92 -13.37 13.66 -14.42
N ILE A 93 -13.88 13.04 -15.49
CA ILE A 93 -13.74 13.52 -16.88
C ILE A 93 -15.07 14.16 -17.24
N SER A 94 -15.04 15.34 -17.87
CA SER A 94 -16.24 16.03 -18.36
C SER A 94 -16.98 15.14 -19.36
N GLY A 95 -18.31 15.08 -19.26
CA GLY A 95 -19.13 14.18 -20.08
C GLY A 95 -19.11 12.70 -19.66
N SER A 96 -18.25 12.28 -18.73
CA SER A 96 -18.31 10.93 -18.18
C SER A 96 -19.36 10.86 -17.06
N GLU A 97 -20.22 9.84 -17.09
CA GLU A 97 -21.23 9.60 -16.04
C GLU A 97 -20.54 9.27 -14.70
N PHE A 98 -19.47 8.47 -14.73
CA PHE A 98 -18.86 7.90 -13.54
C PHE A 98 -17.63 8.67 -13.08
N LEU A 99 -17.49 8.81 -11.75
CA LEU A 99 -16.23 9.10 -11.09
C LEU A 99 -15.38 7.83 -11.11
N LYS A 100 -14.14 7.93 -11.60
CA LYS A 100 -13.23 6.79 -11.72
C LYS A 100 -12.20 6.81 -10.60
N LYS A 101 -12.05 5.71 -9.89
CA LYS A 101 -10.99 5.51 -8.91
C LYS A 101 -9.65 5.35 -9.63
N THR A 102 -8.63 6.12 -9.23
CA THR A 102 -7.28 6.12 -9.81
C THR A 102 -6.23 5.54 -8.88
N ASP A 103 -6.49 5.61 -7.56
CA ASP A 103 -5.65 4.99 -6.53
C ASP A 103 -6.53 4.54 -5.37
N ASP A 104 -6.17 3.45 -4.72
CA ASP A 104 -6.87 2.96 -3.54
C ASP A 104 -6.03 1.89 -2.85
N ARG A 105 -5.33 2.26 -1.79
CA ARG A 105 -4.40 1.38 -1.09
C ARG A 105 -4.40 1.67 0.40
N ILE A 106 -4.51 0.61 1.17
CA ILE A 106 -4.15 0.57 2.59
C ILE A 106 -3.05 -0.46 2.71
N GLU A 107 -1.92 -0.08 3.29
CA GLU A 107 -0.81 -1.00 3.47
C GLU A 107 -0.12 -0.77 4.80
N ILE A 108 0.21 -1.87 5.47
CA ILE A 108 1.02 -1.92 6.68
C ILE A 108 2.26 -2.74 6.36
N ASN A 109 3.43 -2.16 6.51
CA ASN A 109 4.71 -2.85 6.42
C ASN A 109 5.38 -2.77 7.78
N SER A 110 5.73 -3.91 8.35
CA SER A 110 6.40 -3.98 9.64
C SER A 110 7.57 -4.94 9.58
N VAL A 111 8.75 -4.55 10.03
CA VAL A 111 9.95 -5.37 10.10
C VAL A 111 10.50 -5.29 11.50
N LEU A 112 10.57 -6.42 12.19
CA LEU A 112 11.25 -6.58 13.46
C LEU A 112 12.61 -7.24 13.21
N GLY A 113 13.68 -6.62 13.66
CA GLY A 113 15.05 -7.11 13.52
C GLY A 113 15.81 -7.19 14.83
N LYS A 114 16.67 -8.22 14.99
CA LYS A 114 17.65 -8.33 16.07
C LYS A 114 19.04 -8.43 15.45
N LYS A 115 19.93 -7.47 15.78
CA LYS A 115 21.31 -7.45 15.29
C LYS A 115 22.07 -8.71 15.69
N PHE A 116 22.95 -9.18 14.81
CA PHE A 116 23.91 -10.20 15.15
C PHE A 116 24.89 -9.67 16.21
N ASN A 117 25.28 -10.52 17.15
CA ASN A 117 26.24 -10.17 18.19
C ASN A 117 27.69 -10.10 17.69
N ASN A 118 27.93 -10.16 16.37
CA ASN A 118 29.23 -10.21 15.77
C ASN A 118 29.53 -8.94 14.97
N ASP A 119 30.52 -8.16 15.39
CA ASP A 119 30.92 -6.91 14.75
C ASP A 119 31.40 -7.08 13.30
N ILE A 120 31.83 -8.29 12.89
CA ILE A 120 32.29 -8.61 11.53
C ILE A 120 31.15 -8.56 10.51
N ILE A 121 29.92 -8.87 10.93
CA ILE A 121 28.73 -8.92 10.04
C ILE A 121 27.96 -7.58 10.07
N GLY A 122 28.30 -6.70 10.98
CA GLY A 122 27.99 -5.27 11.04
C GLY A 122 26.49 -4.92 11.04
N LYS A 123 25.92 -4.72 9.87
CA LYS A 123 24.56 -4.14 9.67
C LYS A 123 23.46 -5.18 9.48
N TRP A 124 23.76 -6.46 9.64
CA TRP A 124 22.81 -7.56 9.50
C TRP A 124 22.05 -7.84 10.78
N SER A 125 20.81 -8.26 10.62
CA SER A 125 19.91 -8.68 11.71
C SER A 125 19.14 -9.93 11.30
N TYR A 126 18.83 -10.81 12.23
CA TYR A 126 17.71 -11.73 12.06
C TYR A 126 16.44 -10.90 11.97
N SER A 127 15.49 -11.30 11.15
CA SER A 127 14.27 -10.53 11.00
C SER A 127 13.02 -11.38 10.85
N SER A 128 11.91 -10.79 11.29
CA SER A 128 10.58 -11.20 10.88
C SER A 128 9.89 -9.98 10.28
N PHE A 129 9.19 -10.14 9.16
CA PHE A 129 8.39 -9.08 8.60
C PHE A 129 6.92 -9.49 8.51
N PHE A 130 6.06 -8.49 8.60
CA PHE A 130 4.64 -8.55 8.36
C PHE A 130 4.26 -7.50 7.32
N ASN A 131 3.50 -7.89 6.31
CA ASN A 131 2.88 -6.97 5.37
C ASN A 131 1.39 -7.30 5.26
N PHE A 132 0.58 -6.27 5.27
CA PHE A 132 -0.84 -6.35 5.00
C PHE A 132 -1.20 -5.29 3.97
N GLN A 133 -1.97 -5.66 2.95
CA GLN A 133 -2.45 -4.75 1.92
C GLN A 133 -3.90 -5.01 1.59
N THR A 134 -4.69 -3.94 1.45
CA THR A 134 -6.06 -3.98 0.93
C THR A 134 -6.44 -2.61 0.34
N GLN A 135 -7.71 -2.37 0.09
CA GLN A 135 -8.28 -1.14 -0.46
C GLN A 135 -9.50 -0.66 0.34
N PHE A 136 -9.86 0.62 0.23
CA PHE A 136 -10.99 1.22 0.93
C PHE A 136 -12.34 0.97 0.24
N ALA A 137 -12.39 1.22 -1.07
CA ALA A 137 -13.61 1.41 -1.81
C ALA A 137 -13.79 0.39 -2.92
N LYS A 138 -15.02 0.26 -3.41
CA LYS A 138 -15.32 -0.56 -4.58
C LYS A 138 -14.55 -0.08 -5.80
N GLY A 139 -13.94 -1.02 -6.52
CA GLY A 139 -13.34 -0.81 -7.83
C GLY A 139 -14.28 -1.33 -8.91
N TYR A 140 -14.27 -0.67 -10.08
CA TYR A 140 -15.16 -1.01 -11.19
C TYR A 140 -14.38 -1.18 -12.49
N ARG A 141 -14.86 -2.10 -13.33
CA ARG A 141 -14.58 -2.12 -14.76
C ARG A 141 -15.68 -1.34 -15.44
N PHE A 142 -15.30 -0.40 -16.28
CA PHE A 142 -16.24 0.43 -17.05
C PHE A 142 -16.38 -0.10 -18.47
N GLY A 143 -17.58 -0.03 -19.01
CA GLY A 143 -17.95 -0.45 -20.37
C GLY A 143 -19.28 0.14 -20.76
N ASN A 144 -19.89 -0.41 -21.81
CA ASN A 144 -21.25 -0.07 -22.22
C ASN A 144 -22.12 -1.33 -22.14
N ASP A 145 -23.40 -1.15 -21.88
CA ASP A 145 -24.40 -2.22 -21.99
C ASP A 145 -24.74 -2.55 -23.45
N SER A 146 -25.64 -3.51 -23.69
CA SER A 146 -26.07 -3.92 -25.02
C SER A 146 -26.78 -2.80 -25.81
N ASN A 147 -27.24 -1.77 -25.15
CA ASN A 147 -27.91 -0.60 -25.72
C ASN A 147 -26.96 0.57 -25.96
N GLY A 148 -25.64 0.40 -25.64
CA GLY A 148 -24.63 1.44 -25.77
C GLY A 148 -24.57 2.42 -24.59
N ASN A 149 -25.36 2.22 -23.54
CA ASN A 149 -25.34 3.10 -22.37
C ASN A 149 -24.12 2.79 -21.47
N PRO A 150 -23.51 3.81 -20.85
CA PRO A 150 -22.41 3.60 -19.91
C PRO A 150 -22.79 2.61 -18.79
N ASN A 151 -21.96 1.62 -18.57
CA ASN A 151 -22.15 0.61 -17.53
C ASN A 151 -20.86 0.38 -16.73
N ARG A 152 -20.99 -0.17 -15.52
CA ARG A 152 -19.86 -0.56 -14.68
C ARG A 152 -20.13 -1.86 -13.96
N THR A 153 -19.12 -2.74 -13.93
CA THR A 153 -19.14 -3.99 -13.18
C THR A 153 -18.17 -3.90 -12.03
N GLU A 154 -18.62 -4.24 -10.83
CA GLU A 154 -17.75 -4.28 -9.65
C GLU A 154 -16.69 -5.36 -9.81
N LYS A 155 -15.41 -5.00 -9.61
CA LYS A 155 -14.30 -5.92 -9.69
C LYS A 155 -13.48 -6.05 -8.39
N SER A 156 -13.69 -5.16 -7.43
CA SER A 156 -13.01 -5.20 -6.14
C SER A 156 -13.77 -4.39 -5.10
N ARG A 157 -13.53 -4.66 -3.82
CA ARG A 157 -14.09 -3.95 -2.67
C ARG A 157 -13.18 -4.06 -1.45
N PHE A 158 -13.51 -3.40 -0.36
CA PHE A 158 -12.80 -3.54 0.91
C PHE A 158 -12.60 -5.02 1.27
N PHE A 159 -11.38 -5.40 1.64
CA PHE A 159 -10.95 -6.78 1.88
C PHE A 159 -11.15 -7.75 0.69
N SER A 160 -11.21 -7.24 -0.54
CA SER A 160 -11.32 -8.11 -1.72
C SER A 160 -10.67 -7.46 -2.96
N PRO A 161 -9.38 -7.76 -3.20
CA PRO A 161 -8.51 -8.61 -2.40
C PRO A 161 -7.99 -7.96 -1.11
N ALA A 162 -7.65 -8.77 -0.12
CA ALA A 162 -6.74 -8.43 0.96
C ALA A 162 -5.59 -9.44 0.95
N THR A 163 -4.36 -8.97 1.04
CA THR A 163 -3.15 -9.80 1.04
C THR A 163 -2.39 -9.61 2.34
N THR A 164 -2.01 -10.71 2.97
CA THR A 164 -1.16 -10.71 4.15
C THR A 164 0.08 -11.55 3.87
N GLN A 165 1.26 -11.04 4.23
CA GLN A 165 2.51 -11.79 4.17
C GLN A 165 3.18 -11.76 5.55
N LEU A 166 3.72 -12.90 5.95
CA LEU A 166 4.55 -13.06 7.13
C LEU A 166 5.79 -13.88 6.75
N GLY A 167 6.96 -13.35 7.01
CA GLY A 167 8.20 -14.03 6.63
C GLY A 167 9.30 -13.85 7.67
N VAL A 168 10.21 -14.84 7.72
CA VAL A 168 11.39 -14.82 8.56
C VAL A 168 12.64 -14.89 7.69
N GLY A 169 13.69 -14.15 8.08
CA GLY A 169 14.88 -14.07 7.27
C GLY A 169 15.93 -13.12 7.84
N LEU A 170 16.59 -12.41 6.95
CA LEU A 170 17.71 -11.51 7.23
C LEU A 170 17.36 -10.09 6.80
N TYR A 171 17.73 -9.13 7.62
CA TYR A 171 17.54 -7.70 7.38
C TYR A 171 18.89 -7.00 7.42
N TRP A 172 19.26 -6.37 6.32
CA TRP A 172 20.42 -5.51 6.23
C TRP A 172 20.00 -4.05 6.14
N LYS A 173 20.35 -3.26 7.14
CA LYS A 173 19.98 -1.84 7.22
C LYS A 173 21.25 -0.99 7.29
N LYS A 174 21.60 -0.37 6.15
CA LYS A 174 22.73 0.58 6.10
C LYS A 174 22.37 1.91 6.78
N SER A 175 21.13 2.40 6.53
CA SER A 175 20.60 3.64 7.08
C SER A 175 19.06 3.58 7.07
N LYS A 176 18.39 4.66 7.52
CA LYS A 176 16.95 4.84 7.31
C LYS A 176 16.54 4.91 5.83
N ASP A 177 17.49 5.29 4.98
CA ASP A 177 17.26 5.54 3.55
C ASP A 177 17.72 4.38 2.64
N PHE A 178 18.37 3.35 3.20
CA PHE A 178 18.74 2.15 2.44
C PHE A 178 18.74 0.89 3.28
N TRP A 179 17.88 -0.05 2.91
CA TRP A 179 17.81 -1.37 3.53
C TRP A 179 17.30 -2.44 2.55
N ILE A 180 17.63 -3.69 2.88
CA ILE A 180 17.19 -4.90 2.17
C ILE A 180 16.75 -5.93 3.20
N ASN A 181 15.61 -6.57 2.96
CA ASN A 181 15.13 -7.73 3.71
C ASN A 181 15.01 -8.94 2.78
N VAL A 182 15.58 -10.05 3.16
CA VAL A 182 15.52 -11.34 2.44
C VAL A 182 14.88 -12.36 3.35
N ALA A 183 13.71 -12.84 3.00
CA ALA A 183 12.92 -13.78 3.79
C ALA A 183 12.64 -15.05 2.97
N PRO A 184 13.50 -16.07 3.06
CA PRO A 184 13.36 -17.30 2.29
C PRO A 184 12.18 -18.17 2.72
N MET A 185 11.59 -17.90 3.88
CA MET A 185 10.38 -18.56 4.36
C MET A 185 9.30 -17.52 4.61
N THR A 186 8.42 -17.35 3.63
CA THR A 186 7.34 -16.36 3.62
C THR A 186 6.03 -17.03 3.28
N GLY A 187 5.07 -16.99 4.22
CA GLY A 187 3.67 -17.31 3.96
C GLY A 187 2.95 -16.09 3.39
N LYS A 188 2.15 -16.27 2.35
CA LYS A 188 1.26 -15.25 1.77
C LYS A 188 -0.17 -15.78 1.78
N LEU A 189 -1.09 -15.03 2.36
CA LEU A 189 -2.52 -15.33 2.39
C LEU A 189 -3.28 -14.26 1.62
N ILE A 190 -4.04 -14.68 0.62
CA ILE A 190 -4.90 -13.84 -0.18
C ILE A 190 -6.34 -14.12 0.22
N LEU A 191 -7.09 -13.07 0.53
CA LEU A 191 -8.51 -13.14 0.91
C LEU A 191 -9.36 -12.39 -0.10
N VAL A 192 -10.47 -12.99 -0.51
CA VAL A 192 -11.43 -12.39 -1.45
C VAL A 192 -12.86 -12.65 -1.02
N ASN A 193 -13.77 -11.80 -1.46
CA ASN A 193 -15.19 -12.03 -1.27
C ASN A 193 -15.70 -13.04 -2.30
N ARG A 194 -16.46 -14.04 -1.84
CA ARG A 194 -17.03 -15.11 -2.70
C ARG A 194 -17.83 -14.59 -3.89
N VAL A 195 -18.45 -13.43 -3.78
CA VAL A 195 -19.20 -12.81 -4.89
C VAL A 195 -18.37 -12.66 -6.18
N PHE A 196 -17.04 -12.65 -6.08
CA PHE A 196 -16.14 -12.55 -7.23
C PHE A 196 -15.65 -13.93 -7.71
N THR A 197 -15.95 -15.00 -6.99
CA THR A 197 -15.51 -16.35 -7.31
C THR A 197 -16.66 -17.33 -7.61
N GLU A 198 -17.90 -17.00 -7.22
CA GLU A 198 -19.06 -17.89 -7.41
C GLU A 198 -19.37 -18.17 -8.88
N ASP A 199 -19.30 -17.15 -9.73
CA ASP A 199 -19.64 -17.25 -11.17
C ASP A 199 -18.41 -17.54 -12.06
N LEU A 200 -17.25 -17.86 -11.50
CA LEU A 200 -16.07 -18.24 -12.27
C LEU A 200 -16.27 -19.62 -12.93
N ASN A 201 -15.65 -19.82 -14.09
CA ASN A 201 -15.48 -21.15 -14.66
C ASN A 201 -14.41 -21.95 -13.89
N GLU A 202 -14.39 -23.26 -14.03
CA GLU A 202 -13.45 -24.15 -13.31
C GLU A 202 -11.96 -23.85 -13.57
N THR A 203 -11.64 -23.23 -14.72
CA THR A 203 -10.27 -22.85 -15.11
C THR A 203 -9.92 -21.42 -14.77
N GLN A 204 -10.87 -20.62 -14.31
CA GLN A 204 -10.67 -19.21 -13.96
C GLN A 204 -10.36 -19.05 -12.48
N THR A 205 -9.59 -18.03 -12.18
CA THR A 205 -9.31 -17.61 -10.80
C THR A 205 -9.52 -16.11 -10.67
N TYR A 206 -9.74 -15.67 -9.44
CA TYR A 206 -9.77 -14.26 -9.06
C TYR A 206 -8.69 -14.04 -8.00
N PHE A 207 -7.60 -13.36 -8.36
CA PHE A 207 -6.37 -13.25 -7.56
C PHE A 207 -5.85 -14.63 -7.09
N GLY A 208 -5.82 -15.60 -8.01
CA GLY A 208 -5.40 -16.97 -7.74
C GLY A 208 -6.41 -17.82 -6.95
N VAL A 209 -7.49 -17.25 -6.43
CA VAL A 209 -8.54 -17.97 -5.71
C VAL A 209 -9.49 -18.64 -6.68
N LYS A 210 -9.69 -19.96 -6.53
CA LYS A 210 -10.54 -20.79 -7.40
C LYS A 210 -12.03 -20.49 -7.17
N LYS A 211 -12.85 -20.96 -8.10
CA LYS A 211 -14.32 -20.93 -8.07
C LYS A 211 -14.87 -21.28 -6.69
N GLY A 212 -15.79 -20.46 -6.19
CA GLY A 212 -16.46 -20.65 -4.87
C GLY A 212 -15.56 -20.52 -3.65
N GLY A 213 -14.22 -20.33 -3.83
CA GLY A 213 -13.28 -20.09 -2.76
C GLY A 213 -13.32 -18.66 -2.24
N ASN A 214 -12.72 -18.42 -1.09
CA ASN A 214 -12.57 -17.09 -0.48
C ASN A 214 -11.13 -16.80 -0.03
N SER A 215 -10.22 -17.75 -0.18
CA SER A 215 -8.83 -17.60 0.20
C SER A 215 -7.89 -18.46 -0.64
N ARG A 216 -6.63 -18.04 -0.72
CA ARG A 216 -5.50 -18.82 -1.24
C ARG A 216 -4.32 -18.61 -0.30
N PHE A 217 -3.64 -19.70 0.02
CA PHE A 217 -2.37 -19.68 0.76
C PHE A 217 -1.23 -20.06 -0.17
N GLU A 218 -0.13 -19.35 -0.04
CA GLU A 218 1.13 -19.56 -0.75
C GLU A 218 2.27 -19.63 0.26
N LEU A 219 3.32 -20.38 -0.06
CA LEU A 219 4.55 -20.43 0.72
C LEU A 219 5.74 -20.22 -0.22
N GLY A 220 6.60 -19.25 0.10
CA GLY A 220 7.64 -18.89 -0.83
C GLY A 220 8.79 -18.08 -0.22
N ALA A 221 9.54 -17.39 -1.08
CA ALA A 221 10.56 -16.42 -0.71
C ALA A 221 10.15 -15.00 -1.06
N SER A 222 10.53 -14.06 -0.19
CA SER A 222 10.35 -12.62 -0.44
C SER A 222 11.68 -11.88 -0.34
N ILE A 223 11.91 -10.93 -1.25
CA ILE A 223 12.98 -9.92 -1.15
C ILE A 223 12.32 -8.56 -1.19
N ARG A 224 12.67 -7.70 -0.23
CA ARG A 224 12.18 -6.33 -0.15
C ARG A 224 13.34 -5.38 -0.02
N ALA A 225 13.32 -4.29 -0.76
CA ALA A 225 14.34 -3.26 -0.69
C ALA A 225 13.71 -1.86 -0.70
N TYR A 226 14.39 -0.97 -0.03
CA TYR A 226 14.05 0.44 0.02
C TYR A 226 15.30 1.27 -0.21
N TYR A 227 15.18 2.28 -1.04
CA TYR A 227 16.22 3.26 -1.30
C TYR A 227 15.61 4.64 -1.41
N LYS A 228 16.22 5.61 -0.73
CA LYS A 228 15.90 7.03 -0.85
C LYS A 228 17.17 7.84 -0.96
N SER A 229 17.21 8.77 -1.90
CA SER A 229 18.33 9.69 -2.10
C SER A 229 17.84 11.03 -2.65
N GLU A 230 18.52 12.08 -2.30
CA GLU A 230 18.46 13.35 -3.01
C GLU A 230 19.38 13.23 -4.22
N ILE A 231 18.78 13.32 -5.44
CA ILE A 231 19.50 13.14 -6.71
C ILE A 231 19.92 14.49 -7.32
N PHE A 232 19.19 15.55 -7.01
CA PHE A 232 19.51 16.94 -7.30
C PHE A 232 19.01 17.80 -6.15
N GLU A 233 19.45 19.06 -6.08
CA GLU A 233 18.91 20.03 -5.12
C GLU A 233 17.38 20.09 -5.22
N ASN A 234 16.70 19.89 -4.10
CA ASN A 234 15.24 19.80 -4.00
C ASN A 234 14.56 18.67 -4.80
N VAL A 235 15.32 17.71 -5.34
CA VAL A 235 14.77 16.55 -6.06
C VAL A 235 15.22 15.26 -5.37
N SER A 236 14.27 14.55 -4.79
CA SER A 236 14.52 13.25 -4.17
C SER A 236 13.85 12.11 -4.94
N LEU A 237 14.53 10.96 -4.95
CA LEU A 237 14.01 9.70 -5.43
C LEU A 237 13.80 8.77 -4.25
N GLU A 238 12.61 8.22 -4.12
CA GLU A 238 12.29 7.10 -3.25
C GLU A 238 11.94 5.88 -4.10
N ASN A 239 12.68 4.80 -3.92
CA ASN A 239 12.42 3.53 -4.60
C ASN A 239 12.01 2.46 -3.58
N ARG A 240 11.00 1.67 -3.93
CA ARG A 240 10.55 0.49 -3.19
C ARG A 240 10.45 -0.68 -4.15
N LEU A 241 11.04 -1.80 -3.76
CA LEU A 241 11.00 -3.05 -4.50
C LEU A 241 10.49 -4.16 -3.58
N SER A 242 9.56 -4.94 -4.07
CA SER A 242 9.11 -6.20 -3.48
C SER A 242 9.13 -7.29 -4.54
N LEU A 243 9.80 -8.39 -4.26
CA LEU A 243 9.81 -9.60 -5.06
C LEU A 243 9.24 -10.73 -4.23
N TYR A 244 8.46 -11.61 -4.86
CA TYR A 244 7.92 -12.81 -4.23
C TYR A 244 7.91 -13.98 -5.23
N SER A 245 8.30 -15.17 -4.77
CA SER A 245 8.25 -16.41 -5.55
C SER A 245 7.53 -17.46 -4.73
N ASP A 246 6.44 -18.02 -5.28
CA ASP A 246 5.67 -19.10 -4.65
C ASP A 246 6.34 -20.46 -4.91
N TYR A 247 6.79 -21.15 -3.87
CA TYR A 247 7.40 -22.47 -3.97
C TYR A 247 6.42 -23.56 -4.38
N LEU A 248 5.13 -23.33 -4.13
CA LEU A 248 4.06 -24.32 -4.33
C LEU A 248 3.45 -24.27 -5.74
N ASP A 249 3.61 -23.13 -6.44
CA ASP A 249 3.07 -22.94 -7.77
C ASP A 249 4.05 -22.14 -8.66
N ARG A 250 4.72 -22.81 -9.58
CA ARG A 250 5.64 -22.23 -10.58
C ARG A 250 6.65 -21.26 -9.98
N PRO A 251 7.60 -21.74 -9.16
CA PRO A 251 8.56 -20.88 -8.44
C PRO A 251 9.46 -20.03 -9.34
N GLN A 252 9.55 -20.35 -10.64
CA GLN A 252 10.25 -19.53 -11.64
C GLN A 252 9.50 -18.24 -11.98
N ASN A 253 8.21 -18.15 -11.69
CA ASN A 253 7.44 -16.92 -11.84
C ASN A 253 7.65 -16.07 -10.59
N VAL A 254 8.23 -14.90 -10.76
CA VAL A 254 8.50 -13.97 -9.67
C VAL A 254 7.53 -12.81 -9.78
N ASP A 255 6.65 -12.68 -8.78
CA ASP A 255 5.83 -11.49 -8.62
C ASP A 255 6.71 -10.32 -8.22
N PHE A 256 6.46 -9.14 -8.76
CA PHE A 256 7.15 -7.92 -8.34
C PHE A 256 6.22 -6.71 -8.24
N ASP A 257 6.52 -5.84 -7.28
CA ASP A 257 6.01 -4.47 -7.16
C ASP A 257 7.20 -3.55 -7.01
N CYS A 258 7.43 -2.70 -8.01
CA CYS A 258 8.52 -1.73 -8.01
C CYS A 258 7.94 -0.32 -8.18
N THR A 259 8.20 0.55 -7.20
CA THR A 259 7.74 1.94 -7.21
C THR A 259 8.92 2.89 -7.20
N PHE A 260 8.92 3.85 -8.11
CA PHE A 260 9.81 5.02 -8.14
C PHE A 260 8.97 6.26 -7.87
N ASN A 261 9.30 7.01 -6.85
CA ASN A 261 8.64 8.26 -6.51
C ASN A 261 9.68 9.40 -6.54
N PHE A 262 9.58 10.25 -7.55
CA PHE A 262 10.36 11.48 -7.66
C PHE A 262 9.57 12.61 -7.01
N VAL A 263 10.15 13.25 -6.01
CA VAL A 263 9.57 14.40 -5.32
C VAL A 263 10.43 15.62 -5.60
N MET A 264 9.87 16.57 -6.33
CA MET A 264 10.51 17.84 -6.70
C MET A 264 9.89 18.93 -5.83
N LYS A 265 10.62 19.40 -4.82
CA LYS A 265 10.15 20.39 -3.85
C LYS A 265 10.26 21.80 -4.41
N VAL A 266 9.16 22.54 -4.41
CA VAL A 266 9.15 23.98 -4.64
C VAL A 266 9.41 24.74 -3.33
N ASN A 267 8.75 24.32 -2.25
CA ASN A 267 8.96 24.78 -0.87
C ASN A 267 8.48 23.71 0.11
N GLN A 268 8.38 24.04 1.41
CA GLN A 268 7.94 23.08 2.44
C GLN A 268 6.50 22.57 2.27
N TYR A 269 5.64 23.30 1.57
CA TYR A 269 4.22 22.98 1.38
C TYR A 269 3.91 22.48 -0.02
N ILE A 270 4.69 22.83 -1.03
CA ILE A 270 4.41 22.56 -2.44
C ILE A 270 5.49 21.70 -3.04
N SER A 271 5.09 20.64 -3.73
CA SER A 271 5.96 19.79 -4.54
C SER A 271 5.30 19.41 -5.86
N THR A 272 6.09 18.95 -6.81
CA THR A 272 5.61 18.15 -7.94
C THR A 272 6.06 16.72 -7.72
N ASN A 273 5.14 15.77 -7.82
CA ASN A 273 5.42 14.37 -7.62
C ASN A 273 5.21 13.61 -8.93
N LEU A 274 6.20 12.79 -9.31
CA LEU A 274 6.13 11.87 -10.43
C LEU A 274 6.35 10.45 -9.90
N ILE A 275 5.32 9.62 -10.00
CA ILE A 275 5.32 8.26 -9.47
C ILE A 275 5.19 7.29 -10.62
N PHE A 276 6.13 6.35 -10.74
CA PHE A 276 6.02 5.18 -11.59
C PHE A 276 5.90 3.95 -10.69
N GLN A 277 4.93 3.10 -10.97
CA GLN A 277 4.77 1.80 -10.32
C GLN A 277 4.60 0.73 -11.39
N PHE A 278 5.38 -0.33 -11.26
CA PHE A 278 5.36 -1.51 -12.10
C PHE A 278 4.98 -2.69 -11.23
N VAL A 279 3.91 -3.40 -11.58
CA VAL A 279 3.42 -4.57 -10.84
C VAL A 279 3.28 -5.74 -11.80
N TYR A 280 3.76 -6.89 -11.40
CA TYR A 280 3.51 -8.15 -12.06
C TYR A 280 3.12 -9.19 -11.01
N ASP A 281 1.98 -9.84 -11.22
CA ASP A 281 1.47 -10.99 -10.49
C ASP A 281 0.72 -11.84 -11.50
N ASP A 282 1.23 -13.03 -11.82
CA ASP A 282 0.65 -13.90 -12.84
C ASP A 282 -0.67 -14.55 -12.40
N ASN A 283 -1.00 -14.50 -11.11
CA ASN A 283 -2.30 -14.90 -10.57
C ASN A 283 -3.37 -13.82 -10.77
N GLU A 284 -2.97 -12.56 -10.99
CA GLU A 284 -3.89 -11.46 -11.30
C GLU A 284 -3.99 -11.24 -12.81
N ILE A 285 -2.87 -10.92 -13.45
CA ILE A 285 -2.80 -10.70 -14.90
C ILE A 285 -1.38 -11.01 -15.41
N LYS A 286 -1.29 -11.85 -16.47
CA LYS A 286 -0.01 -12.27 -17.08
C LYS A 286 0.64 -11.16 -17.92
N ARG A 287 0.70 -9.94 -17.41
CA ARG A 287 1.33 -8.76 -18.01
C ARG A 287 1.79 -7.83 -16.92
N VAL A 288 2.86 -7.08 -17.21
CA VAL A 288 3.28 -5.98 -16.34
C VAL A 288 2.21 -4.90 -16.36
N GLN A 289 1.74 -4.52 -15.18
CA GLN A 289 0.84 -3.40 -14.97
C GLN A 289 1.70 -2.17 -14.71
N VAL A 290 1.39 -1.08 -15.38
CA VAL A 290 2.12 0.20 -15.23
C VAL A 290 1.14 1.26 -14.75
N ARG A 291 1.56 1.98 -13.71
CA ARG A 291 0.84 3.14 -13.19
C ARG A 291 1.80 4.32 -13.18
N GLU A 292 1.37 5.42 -13.78
CA GLU A 292 2.07 6.71 -13.74
C GLU A 292 1.15 7.76 -13.13
N VAL A 293 1.69 8.57 -12.24
CA VAL A 293 1.00 9.71 -11.64
C VAL A 293 1.94 10.89 -11.59
N LEU A 294 1.60 11.94 -12.31
CA LEU A 294 2.24 13.25 -12.20
C LEU A 294 1.23 14.24 -11.61
N GLY A 295 1.59 14.96 -10.57
CA GLY A 295 0.67 15.91 -9.95
C GLY A 295 1.36 17.00 -9.14
N LEU A 296 0.68 18.13 -8.98
CA LEU A 296 1.03 19.17 -8.03
C LEU A 296 0.62 18.71 -6.63
N GLY A 297 1.57 18.64 -5.71
CA GLY A 297 1.40 18.17 -4.35
C GLY A 297 1.32 19.32 -3.35
N LEU A 298 0.31 19.28 -2.49
CA LEU A 298 0.25 20.04 -1.25
C LEU A 298 0.66 19.11 -0.10
N ASN A 299 1.72 19.46 0.62
CA ASN A 299 2.33 18.60 1.63
C ASN A 299 2.06 19.13 3.04
N ILE A 300 1.76 18.21 3.95
CA ILE A 300 1.62 18.46 5.38
C ILE A 300 2.57 17.50 6.09
N ASP A 301 3.48 18.03 6.91
CA ASP A 301 4.33 17.24 7.78
C ASP A 301 3.50 16.78 8.99
N LEU A 302 3.48 15.47 9.23
CA LEU A 302 2.79 14.82 10.33
C LEU A 302 3.74 14.36 11.45
N SER A 303 5.03 14.65 11.35
CA SER A 303 6.05 14.17 12.28
C SER A 303 5.89 14.75 13.68
N ASN A 304 5.26 15.94 13.80
CA ASN A 304 5.03 16.65 15.06
C ASN A 304 3.56 16.56 15.51
N LEU A 305 2.76 15.65 14.94
CA LEU A 305 1.41 15.43 15.43
C LEU A 305 1.49 14.78 16.82
N ASP A 306 1.24 15.61 17.83
CA ASP A 306 0.94 15.12 19.18
C ASP A 306 -0.45 14.48 19.16
N LEU A 307 -0.46 13.17 18.97
CA LEU A 307 -1.70 12.37 18.94
C LEU A 307 -2.39 12.35 20.33
N SER A 308 -1.73 12.81 21.39
CA SER A 308 -2.32 12.88 22.75
C SER A 308 -3.46 13.89 22.84
N ASN A 309 -3.53 14.86 21.92
CA ASN A 309 -4.56 15.92 21.90
C ASN A 309 -5.80 15.57 21.04
N ILE A 310 -5.82 14.43 20.36
CA ILE A 310 -7.00 13.98 19.62
C ILE A 310 -7.94 13.27 20.62
N ARG A 311 -8.75 14.04 21.32
CA ARG A 311 -9.93 13.51 22.04
C ARG A 311 -11.00 13.24 21.00
N ILE A 312 -11.29 11.97 20.76
CA ILE A 312 -12.48 11.50 20.03
C ILE A 312 -13.61 11.24 21.04
#